data_dbdc3b8fa19fd35193b37ffda3933931
#
_entry.id   dbdc3b8fa19fd35193b37ffda3933931
#
_cell.length_a   1.000
_cell.length_b   1.000
_cell.length_c   1.000
_cell.angle_alpha   90.00
_cell.angle_beta   90.00
_cell.angle_gamma   90.00
#
_symmetry.space_group_name_H-M   'P 1'
#
loop_
_entity.id
_entity.type
_entity.pdbx_description
1 polymer ?
#
loop_
_entity_poly.entity_id
_entity_poly.type
_entity_poly.pdbx_seq_one_letter_code
_entity_poly.pdbx_strand_id
1 'polypeptide(L)'
;QHLEMEFRGGVNDAYFVGAKVEVFDNEDNGYIGTVISLQAQAKPFKRVIVKLKKGVAGILIKDDIARWNFKPPFVKDGLLHAPACDDLAGVAAAIAALERIQKLPGLGHVGVLLTRAEEIGFVGAIAAAKNKTVAKNSRLLCLETSRSFPESPIGGGPILRVGDKTSVFGPELTNAATEIMNAQKKFLWQRKLMPGGTCESTAFCEYGYVSTCLCLALGNYHNMKDIDGVLQKKKPAKVAPEVISVSDYHGLVSMLTIICRDLDKPRKATLRKSLETRIHKYKKLLS
;
A
#
# COMPACT_ATOMS: atom_id res chain seq x y z
N GLN A 1 -24.02 12.63 23.80
CA GLN A 1 -22.66 13.15 24.01
C GLN A 1 -21.98 13.35 22.66
N HIS A 2 -21.16 14.40 22.55
CA HIS A 2 -20.35 14.69 21.37
C HIS A 2 -18.87 14.58 21.73
N LEU A 3 -18.09 14.01 20.80
CA LEU A 3 -16.63 13.92 20.88
C LEU A 3 -16.03 14.69 19.70
N GLU A 4 -14.98 15.47 19.95
CA GLU A 4 -14.13 16.00 18.90
C GLU A 4 -12.94 15.07 18.72
N MET A 5 -12.69 14.64 17.46
CA MET A 5 -11.62 13.70 17.13
C MET A 5 -10.81 14.19 15.93
N GLU A 6 -9.53 13.94 15.93
CA GLU A 6 -8.66 14.16 14.77
C GLU A 6 -8.76 12.97 13.80
N PHE A 7 -8.85 13.27 12.51
CA PHE A 7 -8.76 12.26 11.47
C PHE A 7 -7.37 12.30 10.82
N ARG A 8 -6.69 11.16 10.84
CA ARG A 8 -5.34 11.00 10.29
C ARG A 8 -5.42 10.07 9.09
N GLY A 9 -5.23 10.61 7.87
CA GLY A 9 -5.29 9.86 6.62
C GLY A 9 -5.88 10.65 5.44
N GLY A 10 -6.00 10.00 4.30
CA GLY A 10 -6.35 10.59 3.00
C GLY A 10 -7.78 10.28 2.55
N VAL A 11 -8.83 10.76 3.26
CA VAL A 11 -10.24 10.56 2.86
C VAL A 11 -10.86 11.85 2.34
N ASN A 12 -11.66 11.76 1.26
CA ASN A 12 -12.40 12.89 0.71
C ASN A 12 -13.52 13.31 1.67
N ASP A 13 -13.75 14.64 1.79
CA ASP A 13 -14.65 15.24 2.75
C ASP A 13 -16.08 14.73 2.67
N ALA A 14 -16.54 14.36 1.48
CA ALA A 14 -17.89 13.85 1.27
C ALA A 14 -18.21 12.55 2.04
N TYR A 15 -17.21 11.80 2.46
CA TYR A 15 -17.39 10.50 3.14
C TYR A 15 -17.57 10.60 4.65
N PHE A 16 -17.42 11.79 5.26
CA PHE A 16 -17.43 11.91 6.71
C PHE A 16 -18.83 12.01 7.31
N VAL A 17 -19.58 13.03 6.94
CA VAL A 17 -20.87 13.30 7.58
C VAL A 17 -21.85 12.16 7.32
N GLY A 18 -22.43 11.61 8.40
CA GLY A 18 -23.31 10.45 8.37
C GLY A 18 -22.61 9.11 8.51
N ALA A 19 -21.27 9.05 8.36
CA ALA A 19 -20.52 7.81 8.54
C ALA A 19 -20.59 7.32 9.99
N LYS A 20 -20.65 5.99 10.14
CA LYS A 20 -20.61 5.32 11.44
C LYS A 20 -19.17 5.08 11.86
N VAL A 21 -18.89 5.35 13.11
CA VAL A 21 -17.61 5.08 13.75
C VAL A 21 -17.79 4.27 15.02
N GLU A 22 -16.77 3.57 15.41
CA GLU A 22 -16.64 2.89 16.69
C GLU A 22 -15.43 3.47 17.40
N VAL A 23 -15.66 4.02 18.59
CA VAL A 23 -14.64 4.63 19.45
C VAL A 23 -14.31 3.61 20.53
N PHE A 24 -13.03 3.42 20.82
CA PHE A 24 -12.57 2.44 21.81
C PHE A 24 -11.98 3.17 23.01
N ASP A 25 -12.31 2.68 24.20
CA ASP A 25 -11.61 3.07 25.41
C ASP A 25 -10.32 2.25 25.61
N ASN A 26 -9.60 2.52 26.69
CA ASN A 26 -8.35 1.83 27.02
C ASN A 26 -8.51 0.35 27.45
N GLU A 27 -9.75 -0.12 27.59
CA GLU A 27 -10.09 -1.52 27.86
C GLU A 27 -10.63 -2.23 26.60
N ASP A 28 -10.51 -1.61 25.43
CA ASP A 28 -11.02 -2.10 24.13
C ASP A 28 -12.56 -2.21 24.05
N ASN A 29 -13.30 -1.55 24.92
CA ASN A 29 -14.76 -1.48 24.76
C ASN A 29 -15.14 -0.49 23.65
N GLY A 30 -15.99 -0.96 22.73
CA GLY A 30 -16.40 -0.20 21.55
C GLY A 30 -17.69 0.60 21.75
N TYR A 31 -17.70 1.87 21.38
CA TYR A 31 -18.84 2.79 21.48
C TYR A 31 -19.23 3.34 20.09
N ILE A 32 -20.43 3.00 19.63
CA ILE A 32 -20.87 3.40 18.30
C ILE A 32 -21.30 4.85 18.26
N GLY A 33 -20.77 5.58 17.30
CA GLY A 33 -21.10 6.97 17.01
C GLY A 33 -21.42 7.22 15.53
N THR A 34 -21.79 8.46 15.26
CA THR A 34 -22.02 8.99 13.92
C THR A 34 -21.28 10.29 13.77
N VAL A 35 -20.53 10.45 12.71
CA VAL A 35 -19.94 11.74 12.34
C VAL A 35 -21.03 12.72 11.96
N ILE A 36 -21.15 13.84 12.67
CA ILE A 36 -22.20 14.84 12.44
C ILE A 36 -21.64 16.15 11.87
N SER A 37 -20.33 16.37 11.97
CA SER A 37 -19.66 17.56 11.45
C SER A 37 -18.21 17.26 11.08
N LEU A 38 -17.69 17.98 10.07
CA LEU A 38 -16.32 17.95 9.61
C LEU A 38 -15.73 19.37 9.55
N GLN A 39 -14.59 19.56 10.18
CA GLN A 39 -13.74 20.74 10.04
C GLN A 39 -12.58 20.39 9.09
N ALA A 40 -12.83 20.47 7.79
CA ALA A 40 -11.89 20.00 6.75
C ALA A 40 -10.58 20.82 6.71
N GLN A 41 -10.61 22.08 7.13
CA GLN A 41 -9.46 23.01 7.10
C GLN A 41 -8.67 23.04 8.42
N ALA A 42 -9.07 22.24 9.42
CA ALA A 42 -8.34 22.18 10.68
C ALA A 42 -6.89 21.68 10.47
N LYS A 43 -5.96 22.18 11.25
CA LYS A 43 -4.54 21.86 11.20
C LYS A 43 -4.08 21.27 12.53
N PRO A 44 -3.14 20.35 12.58
CA PRO A 44 -2.47 19.71 11.43
C PRO A 44 -3.36 18.68 10.70
N PHE A 45 -4.45 18.23 11.31
CA PHE A 45 -5.36 17.22 10.79
C PHE A 45 -6.80 17.73 10.74
N LYS A 46 -7.60 17.14 9.84
CA LYS A 46 -9.06 17.34 9.84
C LYS A 46 -9.64 16.97 11.20
N ARG A 47 -10.68 17.68 11.63
CA ARG A 47 -11.40 17.34 12.86
C ARG A 47 -12.84 16.97 12.56
N VAL A 48 -13.36 16.02 13.30
CA VAL A 48 -14.74 15.57 13.20
C VAL A 48 -15.42 15.65 14.54
N ILE A 49 -16.73 15.95 14.53
CA ILE A 49 -17.58 15.81 15.71
C ILE A 49 -18.36 14.51 15.55
N VAL A 50 -18.19 13.62 16.53
CA VAL A 50 -18.89 12.33 16.60
C VAL A 50 -19.97 12.41 17.65
N LYS A 51 -21.21 12.11 17.27
CA LYS A 51 -22.34 11.93 18.19
C LYS A 51 -22.44 10.47 18.61
N LEU A 52 -22.20 10.17 19.87
CA LEU A 52 -22.34 8.82 20.42
C LEU A 52 -23.79 8.46 20.67
N LYS A 53 -24.11 7.17 20.53
CA LYS A 53 -25.46 6.63 20.81
C LYS A 53 -25.80 6.64 22.31
N LYS A 54 -24.83 6.38 23.16
CA LYS A 54 -24.96 6.38 24.62
C LYS A 54 -23.96 7.38 25.22
N GLY A 55 -24.26 7.93 26.35
CA GLY A 55 -23.31 8.73 27.14
C GLY A 55 -22.19 7.86 27.67
N VAL A 56 -20.97 8.31 27.55
CA VAL A 56 -19.73 7.64 28.03
C VAL A 56 -18.86 8.66 28.80
N ALA A 57 -19.52 9.58 29.51
CA ALA A 57 -18.82 10.60 30.28
C ALA A 57 -17.89 9.96 31.31
N GLY A 58 -16.62 10.38 31.29
CA GLY A 58 -15.59 9.88 32.19
C GLY A 58 -15.00 8.50 31.82
N ILE A 59 -15.48 7.87 30.73
CA ILE A 59 -14.96 6.59 30.24
C ILE A 59 -13.92 6.84 29.12
N LEU A 60 -14.28 7.65 28.13
CA LEU A 60 -13.37 8.01 27.04
C LEU A 60 -12.44 9.16 27.48
N ILE A 61 -11.16 9.00 27.20
CA ILE A 61 -10.10 9.95 27.54
C ILE A 61 -9.38 10.47 26.29
N LYS A 62 -8.47 11.40 26.49
CA LYS A 62 -7.58 11.88 25.43
C LYS A 62 -6.74 10.70 24.90
N ASP A 63 -6.56 10.67 23.58
CA ASP A 63 -5.80 9.67 22.82
C ASP A 63 -6.52 8.32 22.62
N ASP A 64 -7.76 8.18 23.08
CA ASP A 64 -8.63 7.08 22.67
C ASP A 64 -8.84 7.10 21.15
N ILE A 65 -8.90 5.91 20.56
CA ILE A 65 -8.92 5.74 19.11
C ILE A 65 -10.33 5.46 18.58
N ALA A 66 -10.54 5.82 17.33
CA ALA A 66 -11.74 5.43 16.61
C ALA A 66 -11.39 4.90 15.21
N ARG A 67 -12.27 4.04 14.72
CA ARG A 67 -12.24 3.55 13.33
C ARG A 67 -13.64 3.62 12.72
N TRP A 68 -13.73 3.48 11.39
CA TRP A 68 -15.00 3.26 10.74
C TRP A 68 -15.65 1.99 11.31
N ASN A 69 -16.95 2.06 11.62
CA ASN A 69 -17.68 0.92 12.15
C ASN A 69 -18.03 -0.06 11.01
N PHE A 70 -17.19 -1.05 10.80
CA PHE A 70 -17.38 -2.13 9.86
C PHE A 70 -17.66 -3.45 10.57
N LYS A 71 -18.24 -4.39 9.82
CA LYS A 71 -18.25 -5.80 10.24
C LYS A 71 -16.82 -6.34 10.38
N PRO A 72 -16.61 -7.39 11.17
CA PRO A 72 -15.32 -8.09 11.20
C PRO A 72 -14.84 -8.45 9.79
N PRO A 73 -13.52 -8.55 9.55
CA PRO A 73 -12.97 -8.95 8.25
C PRO A 73 -13.56 -10.29 7.78
N PHE A 74 -13.80 -10.41 6.49
CA PHE A 74 -14.34 -11.62 5.88
C PHE A 74 -13.80 -11.83 4.47
N VAL A 75 -13.79 -13.09 4.02
CA VAL A 75 -13.47 -13.46 2.63
C VAL A 75 -14.76 -13.84 1.93
N LYS A 76 -14.96 -13.28 0.74
CA LYS A 76 -16.07 -13.60 -0.17
C LYS A 76 -15.57 -13.60 -1.61
N ASP A 77 -15.91 -14.64 -2.36
CA ASP A 77 -15.58 -14.79 -3.79
C ASP A 77 -14.09 -14.56 -4.08
N GLY A 78 -13.20 -15.05 -3.20
CA GLY A 78 -11.74 -14.88 -3.30
C GLY A 78 -11.21 -13.49 -2.96
N LEU A 79 -12.07 -12.59 -2.47
CA LEU A 79 -11.72 -11.24 -2.03
C LEU A 79 -11.75 -11.14 -0.51
N LEU A 80 -10.70 -10.58 0.08
CA LEU A 80 -10.66 -10.18 1.48
C LEU A 80 -11.24 -8.77 1.62
N HIS A 81 -12.21 -8.64 2.51
CA HIS A 81 -12.81 -7.37 2.92
C HIS A 81 -12.36 -7.06 4.34
N ALA A 82 -11.61 -5.98 4.55
CA ALA A 82 -11.09 -5.61 5.87
C ALA A 82 -11.05 -4.08 6.05
N PRO A 83 -11.01 -3.59 7.29
CA PRO A 83 -10.97 -2.15 7.58
C PRO A 83 -9.71 -1.44 7.06
N ALA A 84 -8.58 -2.16 7.05
CA ALA A 84 -7.25 -1.60 6.75
C ALA A 84 -6.40 -2.65 6.01
N CYS A 85 -6.74 -2.96 4.75
CA CYS A 85 -5.84 -3.67 3.86
C CYS A 85 -4.60 -2.81 3.57
N ASP A 86 -4.80 -1.51 3.51
CA ASP A 86 -3.80 -0.46 3.40
C ASP A 86 -3.23 -0.09 4.79
N ASP A 87 -1.96 -0.44 5.12
CA ASP A 87 -1.18 -1.45 4.41
C ASP A 87 -0.86 -2.64 5.33
N LEU A 88 -1.83 -3.06 6.16
CA LEU A 88 -1.67 -4.29 6.96
C LEU A 88 -1.49 -5.54 6.08
N ALA A 89 -1.97 -5.51 4.84
CA ALA A 89 -1.74 -6.60 3.90
C ALA A 89 -0.27 -6.69 3.47
N GLY A 90 0.39 -5.56 3.23
CA GLY A 90 1.83 -5.51 2.96
C GLY A 90 2.66 -5.94 4.17
N VAL A 91 2.30 -5.48 5.38
CA VAL A 91 2.94 -5.93 6.63
C VAL A 91 2.86 -7.45 6.77
N ALA A 92 1.68 -8.03 6.61
CA ALA A 92 1.48 -9.48 6.69
C ALA A 92 2.27 -10.22 5.59
N ALA A 93 2.30 -9.67 4.37
CA ALA A 93 3.06 -10.25 3.26
C ALA A 93 4.57 -10.20 3.50
N ALA A 94 5.09 -9.10 4.08
CA ALA A 94 6.50 -8.97 4.46
C ALA A 94 6.92 -10.04 5.47
N ILE A 95 6.14 -10.22 6.53
CA ILE A 95 6.40 -11.22 7.58
C ILE A 95 6.32 -12.64 7.01
N ALA A 96 5.28 -12.96 6.23
CA ALA A 96 5.13 -14.26 5.60
C ALA A 96 6.24 -14.57 4.59
N ALA A 97 6.71 -13.56 3.83
CA ALA A 97 7.85 -13.71 2.93
C ALA A 97 9.15 -13.92 3.70
N LEU A 98 9.38 -13.15 4.78
CA LEU A 98 10.57 -13.30 5.63
C LEU A 98 10.65 -14.71 6.22
N GLU A 99 9.54 -15.26 6.72
CA GLU A 99 9.48 -16.65 7.23
C GLU A 99 9.91 -17.68 6.16
N ARG A 100 9.51 -17.47 4.91
CA ARG A 100 9.94 -18.32 3.78
C ARG A 100 11.43 -18.12 3.45
N ILE A 101 11.87 -16.87 3.42
CA ILE A 101 13.24 -16.49 3.06
C ILE A 101 14.25 -17.01 4.07
N GLN A 102 13.93 -16.97 5.37
CA GLN A 102 14.82 -17.50 6.42
C GLN A 102 15.11 -19.01 6.29
N LYS A 103 14.26 -19.75 5.59
CA LYS A 103 14.47 -21.18 5.29
C LYS A 103 15.38 -21.40 4.07
N LEU A 104 15.78 -20.34 3.36
CA LEU A 104 16.62 -20.41 2.17
C LEU A 104 18.07 -20.09 2.51
N PRO A 105 19.06 -20.86 2.00
CA PRO A 105 20.48 -20.61 2.30
C PRO A 105 20.94 -19.28 1.69
N GLY A 106 21.85 -18.60 2.40
CA GLY A 106 22.51 -17.39 1.91
C GLY A 106 21.70 -16.10 1.97
N LEU A 107 20.47 -16.13 2.54
CA LEU A 107 19.58 -14.97 2.61
C LEU A 107 19.44 -14.36 4.03
N GLY A 108 20.35 -14.66 4.93
CA GLY A 108 20.35 -14.11 6.30
C GLY A 108 20.52 -12.59 6.40
N HIS A 109 20.86 -11.93 5.30
CA HIS A 109 20.95 -10.46 5.20
C HIS A 109 19.62 -9.79 4.84
N VAL A 110 18.57 -10.55 4.53
CA VAL A 110 17.24 -9.99 4.25
C VAL A 110 16.51 -9.73 5.55
N GLY A 111 16.01 -8.51 5.72
CA GLY A 111 15.25 -8.09 6.89
C GLY A 111 13.97 -7.34 6.51
N VAL A 112 13.13 -7.10 7.49
CA VAL A 112 11.90 -6.29 7.36
C VAL A 112 12.04 -5.05 8.22
N LEU A 113 11.73 -3.89 7.66
CA LEU A 113 11.57 -2.63 8.37
C LEU A 113 10.08 -2.28 8.40
N LEU A 114 9.53 -2.16 9.61
CA LEU A 114 8.17 -1.66 9.82
C LEU A 114 8.24 -0.19 10.24
N THR A 115 7.63 0.67 9.44
CA THR A 115 7.59 2.11 9.69
C THR A 115 6.28 2.51 10.36
N ARG A 116 6.22 3.73 10.87
CA ARG A 116 5.03 4.33 11.49
C ARG A 116 4.63 5.60 10.74
N ALA A 117 3.35 5.95 10.84
CA ALA A 117 2.85 7.21 10.34
C ALA A 117 3.06 7.41 8.83
N GLU A 118 2.85 6.33 8.04
CA GLU A 118 2.88 6.37 6.58
C GLU A 118 1.74 7.25 6.07
N GLU A 119 0.52 7.03 6.52
CA GLU A 119 -0.74 7.67 6.11
C GLU A 119 -0.80 9.20 6.31
N ILE A 120 0.17 9.75 6.99
CA ILE A 120 0.28 11.21 7.23
C ILE A 120 1.53 11.82 6.55
N GLY A 121 2.10 11.12 5.56
CA GLY A 121 3.22 11.59 4.72
C GLY A 121 4.55 10.91 5.01
N PHE A 122 4.56 9.59 5.17
CA PHE A 122 5.78 8.75 5.25
C PHE A 122 6.74 9.12 6.38
N VAL A 123 6.23 9.69 7.47
CA VAL A 123 7.06 10.27 8.54
C VAL A 123 8.05 9.24 9.08
N GLY A 124 7.63 7.99 9.25
CA GLY A 124 8.49 6.88 9.67
C GLY A 124 9.59 6.55 8.67
N ALA A 125 9.27 6.50 7.37
CA ALA A 125 10.25 6.25 6.32
C ALA A 125 11.27 7.39 6.21
N ILE A 126 10.82 8.64 6.28
CA ILE A 126 11.69 9.82 6.32
C ILE A 126 12.64 9.74 7.51
N ALA A 127 12.13 9.44 8.70
CA ALA A 127 12.94 9.30 9.90
C ALA A 127 13.96 8.15 9.77
N ALA A 128 13.53 6.99 9.26
CA ALA A 128 14.41 5.84 9.05
C ALA A 128 15.52 6.17 8.05
N ALA A 129 15.21 6.85 6.95
CA ALA A 129 16.18 7.27 5.95
C ALA A 129 17.20 8.28 6.50
N LYS A 130 16.74 9.30 7.23
CA LYS A 130 17.61 10.32 7.86
C LYS A 130 18.49 9.73 8.94
N ASN A 131 17.96 8.87 9.78
CA ASN A 131 18.70 8.25 10.89
C ASN A 131 19.56 7.06 10.44
N LYS A 132 19.51 6.70 9.15
CA LYS A 132 20.24 5.54 8.60
C LYS A 132 19.91 4.24 9.37
N THR A 133 18.62 4.05 9.71
CA THR A 133 18.13 2.86 10.43
C THR A 133 18.48 1.57 9.71
N VAL A 134 18.53 1.61 8.37
CA VAL A 134 19.09 0.54 7.52
C VAL A 134 20.38 1.01 6.84
N ALA A 135 21.27 0.09 6.55
CA ALA A 135 22.53 0.40 5.89
C ALA A 135 22.30 1.11 4.55
N LYS A 136 23.13 2.12 4.22
CA LYS A 136 22.93 2.97 3.04
C LYS A 136 22.99 2.21 1.70
N ASN A 137 23.71 1.11 1.66
CA ASN A 137 23.81 0.22 0.52
C ASN A 137 22.68 -0.83 0.45
N SER A 138 21.70 -0.77 1.33
CA SER A 138 20.53 -1.63 1.28
C SER A 138 19.69 -1.33 0.05
N ARG A 139 19.14 -2.38 -0.56
CA ARG A 139 18.13 -2.31 -1.61
C ARG A 139 16.77 -2.50 -0.96
N LEU A 140 15.86 -1.56 -1.15
CA LEU A 140 14.58 -1.52 -0.45
C LEU A 140 13.45 -1.91 -1.40
N LEU A 141 12.69 -2.90 -1.03
CA LEU A 141 11.42 -3.28 -1.66
C LEU A 141 10.30 -2.77 -0.75
N CYS A 142 9.83 -1.55 -0.98
CA CYS A 142 8.69 -1.02 -0.24
C CYS A 142 7.42 -1.79 -0.59
N LEU A 143 6.56 -1.98 0.38
CA LEU A 143 5.26 -2.60 0.16
C LEU A 143 4.17 -1.54 0.28
N GLU A 144 3.06 -1.78 -0.40
CA GLU A 144 1.97 -0.81 -0.50
C GLU A 144 0.68 -1.51 -0.93
N THR A 145 -0.46 -0.92 -0.66
CA THR A 145 -1.69 -1.22 -1.38
C THR A 145 -2.14 0.02 -2.14
N SER A 146 -2.34 -0.11 -3.44
CA SER A 146 -2.58 1.04 -4.31
C SER A 146 -3.96 0.95 -4.94
N ARG A 147 -4.63 2.10 -5.07
CA ARG A 147 -5.93 2.16 -5.73
C ARG A 147 -5.94 1.36 -7.02
N SER A 148 -6.94 0.46 -7.17
CA SER A 148 -7.15 -0.30 -8.40
C SER A 148 -7.65 0.60 -9.53
N PHE A 149 -7.12 0.37 -10.75
CA PHE A 149 -7.54 1.00 -11.99
C PHE A 149 -7.83 -0.09 -13.04
N PRO A 150 -8.54 0.24 -14.13
CA PRO A 150 -8.79 -0.73 -15.21
C PRO A 150 -7.51 -1.40 -15.74
N GLU A 151 -6.42 -0.65 -15.82
CA GLU A 151 -5.10 -1.12 -16.28
C GLU A 151 -4.26 -1.80 -15.18
N SER A 152 -4.71 -1.76 -13.93
CA SER A 152 -4.10 -2.42 -12.77
C SER A 152 -5.20 -3.02 -11.88
N PRO A 153 -5.93 -4.03 -12.38
CA PRO A 153 -7.10 -4.57 -11.70
C PRO A 153 -6.73 -5.46 -10.50
N ILE A 154 -7.68 -5.56 -9.56
CA ILE A 154 -7.69 -6.63 -8.54
C ILE A 154 -7.81 -7.97 -9.27
N GLY A 155 -7.08 -8.99 -8.82
CA GLY A 155 -7.02 -10.30 -9.45
C GLY A 155 -6.04 -10.39 -10.64
N GLY A 156 -5.38 -9.29 -10.99
CA GLY A 156 -4.33 -9.25 -12.01
C GLY A 156 -2.94 -9.69 -11.53
N GLY A 157 -2.82 -10.14 -10.30
CA GLY A 157 -1.57 -10.45 -9.63
C GLY A 157 -0.92 -9.24 -8.95
N PRO A 158 0.10 -9.45 -8.11
CA PRO A 158 0.84 -8.36 -7.46
C PRO A 158 1.51 -7.47 -8.51
N ILE A 159 1.72 -6.21 -8.13
CA ILE A 159 2.21 -5.17 -9.03
C ILE A 159 3.64 -4.78 -8.64
N LEU A 160 4.59 -4.86 -9.59
CA LEU A 160 5.84 -4.13 -9.50
C LEU A 160 5.57 -2.68 -9.91
N ARG A 161 5.61 -1.80 -8.95
CA ARG A 161 5.35 -0.37 -9.13
C ARG A 161 6.63 0.32 -9.59
N VAL A 162 6.63 0.91 -10.78
CA VAL A 162 7.82 1.54 -11.36
C VAL A 162 7.94 3.03 -11.01
N GLY A 163 6.95 3.56 -10.35
CA GLY A 163 6.84 4.94 -9.91
C GLY A 163 5.47 5.21 -9.34
N ASP A 164 5.30 6.38 -8.77
CA ASP A 164 4.07 6.86 -8.16
C ASP A 164 3.65 8.23 -8.75
N LYS A 165 2.74 8.94 -8.05
CA LYS A 165 2.29 10.26 -8.46
C LYS A 165 3.43 11.29 -8.51
N THR A 166 4.47 11.09 -7.73
CA THR A 166 5.52 12.10 -7.45
C THR A 166 6.83 11.77 -8.17
N SER A 167 7.20 10.48 -8.24
CA SER A 167 8.52 10.08 -8.74
C SER A 167 8.49 8.77 -9.53
N VAL A 168 9.57 8.54 -10.27
CA VAL A 168 9.90 7.26 -10.89
C VAL A 168 11.02 6.62 -10.07
N PHE A 169 10.86 5.35 -9.72
CA PHE A 169 11.80 4.66 -8.83
C PHE A 169 13.09 4.25 -9.53
N GLY A 170 14.13 4.00 -8.74
CA GLY A 170 15.46 3.67 -9.23
C GLY A 170 15.44 2.55 -10.28
N PRO A 171 15.95 2.79 -11.51
CA PRO A 171 15.81 1.84 -12.62
C PRO A 171 16.58 0.54 -12.37
N GLU A 172 17.67 0.58 -11.63
CA GLU A 172 18.51 -0.60 -11.39
C GLU A 172 17.72 -1.72 -10.70
N LEU A 173 17.15 -1.47 -9.53
CA LEU A 173 16.39 -2.44 -8.76
C LEU A 173 15.08 -2.81 -9.46
N THR A 174 14.38 -1.82 -10.02
CA THR A 174 13.12 -2.03 -10.74
C THR A 174 13.30 -2.91 -11.96
N ASN A 175 14.38 -2.70 -12.74
CA ASN A 175 14.67 -3.54 -13.90
C ASN A 175 15.14 -4.94 -13.49
N ALA A 176 15.96 -5.04 -12.43
CA ALA A 176 16.36 -6.33 -11.88
C ALA A 176 15.15 -7.17 -11.46
N ALA A 177 14.22 -6.60 -10.70
CA ALA A 177 12.97 -7.25 -10.31
C ALA A 177 12.12 -7.63 -11.54
N THR A 178 12.03 -6.75 -12.55
CA THR A 178 11.33 -7.03 -13.81
C THR A 178 11.91 -8.23 -14.53
N GLU A 179 13.23 -8.32 -14.66
CA GLU A 179 13.90 -9.45 -15.33
C GLU A 179 13.67 -10.78 -14.58
N ILE A 180 13.77 -10.74 -13.25
CA ILE A 180 13.50 -11.90 -12.38
C ILE A 180 12.07 -12.40 -12.61
N MET A 181 11.09 -11.50 -12.58
CA MET A 181 9.69 -11.86 -12.72
C MET A 181 9.32 -12.30 -14.15
N ASN A 182 9.92 -11.71 -15.19
CA ASN A 182 9.75 -12.14 -16.57
C ASN A 182 10.25 -13.57 -16.81
N ALA A 183 11.22 -14.06 -16.03
CA ALA A 183 11.67 -15.44 -16.08
C ALA A 183 10.64 -16.43 -15.50
N GLN A 184 9.67 -15.97 -14.73
CA GLN A 184 8.61 -16.79 -14.12
C GLN A 184 7.39 -16.92 -15.05
N LYS A 185 7.51 -17.69 -16.14
CA LYS A 185 6.55 -17.74 -17.26
C LYS A 185 5.07 -17.97 -16.90
N LYS A 186 4.79 -18.64 -15.79
CA LYS A 186 3.42 -18.96 -15.35
C LYS A 186 2.96 -18.08 -14.17
N PHE A 187 3.75 -17.12 -13.75
CA PHE A 187 3.44 -16.28 -12.61
C PHE A 187 2.63 -15.06 -13.07
N LEU A 188 1.43 -14.90 -12.54
CA LEU A 188 0.61 -13.72 -12.83
C LEU A 188 1.11 -12.53 -12.01
N TRP A 189 1.50 -11.46 -12.68
CA TRP A 189 1.96 -10.22 -12.07
C TRP A 189 1.83 -9.05 -13.05
N GLN A 190 1.91 -7.86 -12.52
CA GLN A 190 1.77 -6.63 -13.30
C GLN A 190 3.01 -5.75 -13.10
N ARG A 191 3.31 -4.89 -14.11
CA ARG A 191 4.31 -3.83 -14.00
C ARG A 191 3.65 -2.53 -14.39
N LYS A 192 3.50 -1.61 -13.42
CA LYS A 192 2.70 -0.39 -13.60
C LYS A 192 3.34 0.83 -12.94
N LEU A 193 3.09 2.00 -13.52
CA LEU A 193 3.16 3.26 -12.82
C LEU A 193 1.81 3.45 -12.10
N MET A 194 1.82 3.75 -10.80
CA MET A 194 0.62 3.88 -9.99
C MET A 194 0.39 5.36 -9.60
N PRO A 195 -0.36 6.13 -10.41
CA PRO A 195 -0.45 7.59 -10.25
C PRO A 195 -1.45 8.05 -9.18
N GLY A 196 -2.10 7.12 -8.49
CA GLY A 196 -3.16 7.41 -7.51
C GLY A 196 -2.67 8.02 -6.20
N GLY A 197 -1.42 7.78 -5.83
CA GLY A 197 -0.81 8.26 -4.59
C GLY A 197 0.70 8.19 -4.64
N THR A 198 1.35 8.64 -3.57
CA THR A 198 2.81 8.54 -3.35
C THR A 198 3.05 7.48 -2.28
N CYS A 199 4.22 6.84 -2.25
CA CYS A 199 4.58 5.84 -1.26
C CYS A 199 5.99 6.06 -0.68
N GLU A 200 6.36 5.26 0.30
CA GLU A 200 7.63 5.34 1.00
C GLU A 200 8.87 5.19 0.09
N SER A 201 8.74 4.48 -1.06
CA SER A 201 9.85 4.38 -2.03
C SER A 201 10.30 5.75 -2.52
N THR A 202 9.38 6.71 -2.72
CA THR A 202 9.73 8.09 -3.07
C THR A 202 10.62 8.71 -2.00
N ALA A 203 10.23 8.59 -0.71
CA ALA A 203 11.04 9.13 0.38
C ALA A 203 12.43 8.48 0.40
N PHE A 204 12.53 7.16 0.34
CA PHE A 204 13.83 6.47 0.35
C PHE A 204 14.70 6.84 -0.86
N CYS A 205 14.13 6.94 -2.07
CA CYS A 205 14.86 7.37 -3.27
C CYS A 205 15.43 8.77 -3.11
N GLU A 206 14.64 9.74 -2.60
CA GLU A 206 15.09 11.11 -2.37
C GLU A 206 16.23 11.20 -1.36
N TYR A 207 16.23 10.32 -0.38
CA TYR A 207 17.37 10.17 0.55
C TYR A 207 18.49 9.30 -0.01
N GLY A 208 18.45 8.94 -1.31
CA GLY A 208 19.50 8.26 -2.06
C GLY A 208 19.65 6.78 -1.75
N TYR A 209 18.60 6.09 -1.29
CA TYR A 209 18.56 4.63 -1.25
C TYR A 209 18.14 4.07 -2.60
N VAL A 210 18.61 2.87 -2.93
CA VAL A 210 18.09 2.11 -4.08
C VAL A 210 16.77 1.48 -3.67
N SER A 211 15.66 2.02 -4.14
CA SER A 211 14.33 1.58 -3.76
C SER A 211 13.41 1.37 -4.96
N THR A 212 12.51 0.41 -4.84
CA THR A 212 11.35 0.18 -5.70
C THR A 212 10.18 -0.30 -4.83
N CYS A 213 8.99 -0.46 -5.43
CA CYS A 213 7.80 -0.82 -4.66
C CYS A 213 7.07 -2.02 -5.28
N LEU A 214 6.57 -2.90 -4.43
CA LEU A 214 5.63 -3.94 -4.78
C LEU A 214 4.29 -3.61 -4.13
N CYS A 215 3.19 -3.75 -4.86
CA CYS A 215 1.89 -3.43 -4.26
C CYS A 215 0.78 -4.39 -4.68
N LEU A 216 -0.31 -4.35 -3.93
CA LEU A 216 -1.59 -4.96 -4.27
C LEU A 216 -2.55 -3.91 -4.83
N ALA A 217 -3.38 -4.30 -5.78
CA ALA A 217 -4.49 -3.48 -6.21
C ALA A 217 -5.57 -3.45 -5.12
N LEU A 218 -6.01 -2.25 -4.72
CA LEU A 218 -6.93 -2.00 -3.62
C LEU A 218 -8.27 -1.46 -4.11
N GLY A 219 -9.34 -2.13 -3.75
CA GLY A 219 -10.71 -1.65 -3.89
C GLY A 219 -11.18 -0.87 -2.67
N ASN A 220 -12.12 0.04 -2.86
CA ASN A 220 -12.60 0.97 -1.83
C ASN A 220 -11.43 1.72 -1.13
N TYR A 221 -10.47 2.19 -1.93
CA TYR A 221 -9.25 2.86 -1.50
C TYR A 221 -9.50 3.86 -0.38
N HIS A 222 -8.79 3.73 0.75
CA HIS A 222 -9.00 4.46 2.00
C HIS A 222 -10.46 4.38 2.51
N ASN A 223 -11.09 3.20 2.38
CA ASN A 223 -12.49 2.94 2.74
C ASN A 223 -13.53 3.73 1.94
N MET A 224 -13.14 4.39 0.86
CA MET A 224 -14.05 5.18 0.03
C MET A 224 -14.69 4.32 -1.07
N LYS A 225 -15.95 3.96 -0.90
CA LYS A 225 -16.69 3.24 -1.93
C LYS A 225 -17.04 4.13 -3.12
N ASP A 226 -16.89 3.60 -4.35
CA ASP A 226 -17.29 4.27 -5.60
C ASP A 226 -16.69 5.69 -5.79
N ILE A 227 -15.41 5.88 -5.50
CA ILE A 227 -14.74 7.20 -5.51
C ILE A 227 -15.07 8.01 -6.77
N ASP A 228 -14.95 7.42 -7.96
CA ASP A 228 -15.18 8.14 -9.22
C ASP A 228 -16.62 8.57 -9.36
N GLY A 229 -17.58 7.72 -8.99
CA GLY A 229 -18.99 8.04 -9.00
C GLY A 229 -19.36 9.16 -8.02
N VAL A 230 -18.71 9.19 -6.87
CA VAL A 230 -18.89 10.25 -5.86
C VAL A 230 -18.29 11.57 -6.32
N LEU A 231 -17.06 11.56 -6.84
CA LEU A 231 -16.41 12.77 -7.37
C LEU A 231 -17.17 13.38 -8.56
N GLN A 232 -17.79 12.53 -9.37
CA GLN A 232 -18.67 12.95 -10.47
C GLN A 232 -20.11 13.30 -10.02
N LYS A 233 -20.40 13.26 -8.71
CA LYS A 233 -21.74 13.50 -8.13
C LYS A 233 -22.84 12.54 -8.66
N LYS A 234 -22.46 11.36 -9.15
CA LYS A 234 -23.37 10.33 -9.67
C LYS A 234 -23.82 9.33 -8.59
N LYS A 235 -23.10 9.26 -7.48
CA LYS A 235 -23.36 8.32 -6.38
C LYS A 235 -23.18 8.99 -5.03
N PRO A 236 -23.95 8.57 -4.00
CA PRO A 236 -23.73 9.04 -2.64
C PRO A 236 -22.43 8.48 -2.07
N ALA A 237 -21.72 9.29 -1.31
CA ALA A 237 -20.52 8.86 -0.59
C ALA A 237 -20.89 7.89 0.54
N LYS A 238 -20.20 6.75 0.58
CA LYS A 238 -20.37 5.74 1.64
C LYS A 238 -19.02 5.10 1.94
N VAL A 239 -18.68 5.02 3.22
CA VAL A 239 -17.52 4.24 3.67
C VAL A 239 -17.82 2.74 3.57
N ALA A 240 -16.82 1.95 3.19
CA ALA A 240 -16.90 0.49 3.09
C ALA A 240 -15.53 -0.13 3.41
N PRO A 241 -15.47 -1.41 3.84
CA PRO A 241 -14.21 -2.12 3.98
C PRO A 241 -13.40 -2.07 2.70
N GLU A 242 -12.09 -1.99 2.83
CA GLU A 242 -11.16 -2.15 1.73
C GLU A 242 -11.17 -3.57 1.20
N VAL A 243 -10.75 -3.74 -0.04
CA VAL A 243 -10.85 -5.03 -0.74
C VAL A 243 -9.57 -5.34 -1.48
N ILE A 244 -9.01 -6.53 -1.23
CA ILE A 244 -7.89 -7.08 -2.00
C ILE A 244 -8.22 -8.50 -2.47
N SER A 245 -7.53 -8.97 -3.51
CA SER A 245 -7.58 -10.37 -3.92
C SER A 245 -6.69 -11.23 -3.03
N VAL A 246 -7.24 -12.33 -2.51
CA VAL A 246 -6.48 -13.32 -1.73
C VAL A 246 -5.41 -13.97 -2.60
N SER A 247 -5.69 -14.23 -3.88
CA SER A 247 -4.69 -14.78 -4.80
C SER A 247 -3.55 -13.80 -5.08
N ASP A 248 -3.84 -12.50 -5.21
CA ASP A 248 -2.81 -11.48 -5.39
C ASP A 248 -1.93 -11.34 -4.14
N TYR A 249 -2.52 -11.45 -2.94
CA TYR A 249 -1.77 -11.47 -1.68
C TYR A 249 -0.77 -12.65 -1.65
N HIS A 250 -1.22 -13.86 -1.95
CA HIS A 250 -0.30 -15.02 -2.04
C HIS A 250 0.75 -14.85 -3.13
N GLY A 251 0.35 -14.21 -4.23
CA GLY A 251 1.25 -13.79 -5.30
C GLY A 251 2.32 -12.82 -4.79
N LEU A 252 1.95 -11.81 -3.99
CA LEU A 252 2.90 -10.84 -3.42
C LEU A 252 3.94 -11.52 -2.51
N VAL A 253 3.51 -12.40 -1.61
CA VAL A 253 4.42 -13.19 -0.75
C VAL A 253 5.40 -14.01 -1.60
N SER A 254 4.91 -14.62 -2.67
CA SER A 254 5.73 -15.42 -3.58
C SER A 254 6.69 -14.55 -4.40
N MET A 255 6.21 -13.40 -4.89
CA MET A 255 7.01 -12.43 -5.65
C MET A 255 8.17 -11.86 -4.80
N LEU A 256 7.91 -11.49 -3.55
CA LEU A 256 8.93 -11.07 -2.59
C LEU A 256 9.99 -12.16 -2.41
N THR A 257 9.55 -13.39 -2.14
CA THR A 257 10.46 -14.53 -1.93
C THR A 257 11.34 -14.78 -3.17
N ILE A 258 10.76 -14.74 -4.37
CA ILE A 258 11.47 -14.95 -5.64
C ILE A 258 12.47 -13.82 -5.89
N ILE A 259 12.07 -12.56 -5.73
CA ILE A 259 12.96 -11.42 -5.97
C ILE A 259 14.13 -11.48 -4.98
N CYS A 260 13.90 -11.65 -3.68
CA CYS A 260 14.98 -11.73 -2.69
C CYS A 260 15.93 -12.90 -2.96
N ARG A 261 15.42 -14.06 -3.37
CA ARG A 261 16.23 -15.25 -3.69
C ARG A 261 17.13 -15.04 -4.91
N ASP A 262 16.66 -14.30 -5.91
CA ASP A 262 17.31 -14.24 -7.22
C ASP A 262 17.99 -12.91 -7.52
N LEU A 263 17.87 -11.91 -6.62
CA LEU A 263 18.36 -10.54 -6.86
C LEU A 263 19.87 -10.47 -7.04
N ASP A 264 20.63 -11.28 -6.35
CA ASP A 264 22.11 -11.30 -6.41
C ASP A 264 22.67 -12.32 -7.42
N LYS A 265 21.79 -13.10 -8.06
CA LYS A 265 22.23 -14.04 -9.10
C LYS A 265 22.62 -13.32 -10.38
N PRO A 266 23.66 -13.81 -11.10
CA PRO A 266 23.99 -13.29 -12.41
C PRO A 266 22.79 -13.32 -13.35
N ARG A 267 22.46 -12.18 -13.93
CA ARG A 267 21.38 -12.04 -14.92
C ARG A 267 21.93 -11.84 -16.31
N LYS A 268 21.35 -12.53 -17.29
CA LYS A 268 21.66 -12.28 -18.69
C LYS A 268 20.95 -10.97 -19.09
N ALA A 269 21.68 -10.07 -19.71
CA ALA A 269 21.13 -8.82 -20.25
C ALA A 269 20.17 -9.10 -21.43
N THR A 270 18.98 -9.60 -21.12
CA THR A 270 18.00 -10.10 -22.09
C THR A 270 17.52 -9.02 -23.03
N LEU A 271 17.30 -7.79 -22.50
CA LEU A 271 16.85 -6.64 -23.29
C LEU A 271 17.93 -6.22 -24.31
N ARG A 272 19.18 -6.05 -23.89
CA ARG A 272 20.28 -5.69 -24.78
C ARG A 272 20.46 -6.73 -25.88
N LYS A 273 20.46 -8.01 -25.53
CA LYS A 273 20.53 -9.10 -26.51
C LYS A 273 19.39 -9.05 -27.52
N SER A 274 18.17 -8.76 -27.07
CA SER A 274 17.01 -8.59 -27.95
C SER A 274 17.19 -7.43 -28.94
N LEU A 275 17.73 -6.29 -28.48
CA LEU A 275 18.01 -5.13 -29.31
C LEU A 275 19.11 -5.45 -30.34
N GLU A 276 20.18 -6.12 -29.94
CA GLU A 276 21.26 -6.55 -30.83
C GLU A 276 20.73 -7.53 -31.90
N THR A 277 19.85 -8.46 -31.53
CA THR A 277 19.19 -9.36 -32.48
C THR A 277 18.37 -8.58 -33.51
N ARG A 278 17.66 -7.51 -33.09
CA ARG A 278 16.88 -6.68 -34.01
C ARG A 278 17.78 -5.95 -35.01
N ILE A 279 18.87 -5.35 -34.56
CA ILE A 279 19.78 -4.65 -35.47
C ILE A 279 20.37 -5.59 -36.50
N HIS A 280 20.77 -6.80 -36.09
CA HIS A 280 21.24 -7.83 -37.05
C HIS A 280 20.17 -8.21 -38.05
N LYS A 281 18.94 -8.42 -37.60
CA LYS A 281 17.80 -8.82 -38.46
C LYS A 281 17.46 -7.77 -39.51
N TYR A 282 17.57 -6.50 -39.16
CA TYR A 282 17.12 -5.40 -40.00
C TYR A 282 18.27 -4.52 -40.52
N LYS A 283 19.51 -5.02 -40.48
CA LYS A 283 20.71 -4.27 -40.91
C LYS A 283 20.60 -3.68 -42.31
N LYS A 284 19.97 -4.39 -43.24
CA LYS A 284 19.75 -3.94 -44.62
C LYS A 284 18.86 -2.70 -44.78
N LEU A 285 18.09 -2.34 -43.73
CA LEU A 285 17.27 -1.14 -43.72
C LEU A 285 18.07 0.12 -43.35
N LEU A 286 19.33 -0.06 -42.95
CA LEU A 286 20.23 1.02 -42.52
C LEU A 286 21.34 1.34 -43.54
N SER A 287 21.38 0.55 -44.63
CA SER A 287 22.36 0.71 -45.77
C SER A 287 21.77 1.45 -46.94
#